data_fb15c8613bd955abd8ed55596caf6668
#
_entry.id   fb15c8613bd955abd8ed55596caf6668
#
_cell.length_a   1.000
_cell.length_b   1.000
_cell.length_c   1.000
_cell.angle_alpha   90.00
_cell.angle_beta   90.00
_cell.angle_gamma   90.00
#
_symmetry.space_group_name_H-M   'P 1'
#
loop_
_entity.id
_entity.type
_entity.pdbx_description
1 polymer ?
#
loop_
_entity_poly.entity_id
_entity_poly.type
_entity_poly.pdbx_seq_one_letter_code
_entity_poly.pdbx_strand_id
1 'polypeptide(L)'
;LEAHGVRLSRPAPDELLCAGRLQSGRFALPGDVSSQFFSGLLFALPLPDGPSELIAVTPPESAGYIAMTLAALRRFGIAAEPLPDGWAVPGGQRYRSPGAVRAEGDWSNAAFWLAAGALSRPVTVTGLQAESGQGDRAILEDLQRFGAEVEQNADAVTVRPAPLHGCSLDVRSTPDLAPPLALLAACAAGTTRITGAARLRYKESDRLASISAALRALGAGVRTLPDGLEITGGRLTGGTVDACGDHRIAMLAAIVSARCDVRLRGAECVEKSDPHFWQTLAGLRSGTEERR
;
A
#
# COMPACT_ATOMS: atom_id res chain seq x y z
N LEU A 1 19.37 -10.03 -13.92
CA LEU A 1 19.20 -9.50 -15.28
C LEU A 1 20.49 -9.66 -16.12
N GLU A 2 21.68 -9.41 -15.54
CA GLU A 2 22.94 -9.46 -16.28
C GLU A 2 23.24 -10.85 -16.85
N ALA A 3 22.97 -11.93 -16.10
CA ALA A 3 23.07 -13.30 -16.58
C ALA A 3 22.13 -13.65 -17.74
N HIS A 4 21.16 -12.75 -18.02
CA HIS A 4 20.12 -12.92 -19.03
C HIS A 4 20.16 -11.81 -20.09
N GLY A 5 21.35 -11.34 -20.47
CA GLY A 5 21.58 -10.47 -21.62
C GLY A 5 21.36 -8.97 -21.41
N VAL A 6 21.05 -8.55 -20.18
CA VAL A 6 20.90 -7.13 -19.83
C VAL A 6 22.18 -6.64 -19.17
N ARG A 7 22.78 -5.58 -19.68
CA ARG A 7 23.93 -4.90 -19.06
C ARG A 7 23.41 -3.74 -18.22
N LEU A 8 23.88 -3.68 -16.97
CA LEU A 8 23.57 -2.61 -16.04
C LEU A 8 24.84 -1.84 -15.70
N SER A 9 24.79 -0.52 -15.76
CA SER A 9 25.87 0.33 -15.28
C SER A 9 25.32 1.58 -14.61
N ARG A 10 26.06 2.13 -13.67
CA ARG A 10 25.68 3.32 -12.93
C ARG A 10 26.70 4.44 -13.22
N PRO A 11 26.49 5.22 -14.30
CA PRO A 11 27.40 6.29 -14.68
C PRO A 11 27.43 7.45 -13.70
N ALA A 12 26.32 7.70 -12.96
CA ALA A 12 26.23 8.67 -11.89
C ALA A 12 25.38 8.11 -10.72
N PRO A 13 25.43 8.72 -9.52
CA PRO A 13 24.68 8.23 -8.34
C PRO A 13 23.17 8.10 -8.54
N ASP A 14 22.58 8.97 -9.36
CA ASP A 14 21.17 9.06 -9.71
C ASP A 14 20.82 8.47 -11.08
N GLU A 15 21.81 7.90 -11.79
CA GLU A 15 21.62 7.30 -13.11
C GLU A 15 21.83 5.79 -13.10
N LEU A 16 20.93 5.07 -13.76
CA LEU A 16 21.07 3.65 -14.06
C LEU A 16 20.93 3.44 -15.57
N LEU A 17 22.01 3.06 -16.22
CA LEU A 17 22.00 2.67 -17.63
C LEU A 17 21.68 1.18 -17.74
N CYS A 18 20.59 0.87 -18.45
CA CYS A 18 20.14 -0.47 -18.73
C CYS A 18 20.19 -0.70 -20.26
N ALA A 19 20.98 -1.65 -20.72
CA ALA A 19 21.19 -1.90 -22.16
C ALA A 19 21.20 -3.40 -22.46
N GLY A 20 20.79 -3.79 -23.68
CA GLY A 20 20.70 -5.17 -24.12
C GLY A 20 19.25 -5.65 -24.26
N ARG A 21 19.08 -6.95 -24.48
CA ARG A 21 17.75 -7.59 -24.57
C ARG A 21 17.66 -8.69 -23.53
N LEU A 22 16.58 -8.69 -22.78
CA LEU A 22 16.27 -9.75 -21.84
C LEU A 22 16.13 -11.07 -22.60
N GLN A 23 16.87 -12.07 -22.16
CA GLN A 23 16.83 -13.44 -22.69
C GLN A 23 15.98 -14.30 -21.76
N SER A 24 15.36 -15.34 -22.34
CA SER A 24 14.65 -16.37 -21.59
C SER A 24 15.61 -17.18 -20.69
N GLY A 25 15.06 -17.86 -19.71
CA GLY A 25 15.82 -18.74 -18.83
C GLY A 25 15.22 -18.84 -17.41
N ARG A 26 16.02 -19.28 -16.46
CA ARG A 26 15.59 -19.46 -15.07
C ARG A 26 16.02 -18.26 -14.23
N PHE A 27 15.03 -17.58 -13.64
CA PHE A 27 15.19 -16.42 -12.74
C PHE A 27 14.85 -16.83 -11.33
N ALA A 28 15.81 -16.84 -10.44
CA ALA A 28 15.60 -17.18 -9.03
C ALA A 28 15.79 -15.93 -8.16
N LEU A 29 14.76 -15.56 -7.40
CA LEU A 29 14.72 -14.36 -6.58
C LEU A 29 14.29 -14.69 -5.15
N PRO A 30 14.81 -13.96 -4.14
CA PRO A 30 14.25 -13.99 -2.80
C PRO A 30 12.83 -13.39 -2.81
N GLY A 31 11.85 -14.14 -2.26
CA GLY A 31 10.44 -13.71 -2.21
C GLY A 31 10.16 -12.68 -1.11
N ASP A 32 11.02 -12.63 -0.11
CA ASP A 32 10.89 -11.80 1.11
C ASP A 32 11.42 -10.37 0.96
N VAL A 33 11.91 -9.97 -0.22
CA VAL A 33 12.40 -8.61 -0.49
C VAL A 33 11.29 -7.73 -1.04
N SER A 34 10.74 -8.06 -2.22
CA SER A 34 9.67 -7.30 -2.85
C SER A 34 8.93 -8.10 -3.90
N SER A 35 7.60 -8.13 -3.82
CA SER A 35 6.71 -8.67 -4.86
C SER A 35 6.83 -7.92 -6.20
N GLN A 36 7.30 -6.67 -6.20
CA GLN A 36 7.45 -5.86 -7.43
C GLN A 36 8.50 -6.44 -8.39
N PHE A 37 9.53 -7.14 -7.87
CA PHE A 37 10.52 -7.81 -8.72
C PHE A 37 9.88 -8.96 -9.50
N PHE A 38 9.00 -9.71 -8.86
CA PHE A 38 8.23 -10.77 -9.51
C PHE A 38 7.27 -10.20 -10.55
N SER A 39 6.51 -9.16 -10.19
CA SER A 39 5.58 -8.49 -11.10
C SER A 39 6.29 -7.93 -12.33
N GLY A 40 7.43 -7.27 -12.14
CA GLY A 40 8.24 -6.72 -13.25
C GLY A 40 8.73 -7.80 -14.21
N LEU A 41 9.24 -8.93 -13.69
CA LEU A 41 9.66 -10.05 -14.52
C LEU A 41 8.49 -10.77 -15.18
N LEU A 42 7.37 -10.99 -14.48
CA LEU A 42 6.16 -11.57 -15.06
C LEU A 42 5.63 -10.77 -16.24
N PHE A 43 5.75 -9.43 -16.22
CA PHE A 43 5.42 -8.60 -17.38
C PHE A 43 6.44 -8.71 -18.52
N ALA A 44 7.70 -8.95 -18.24
CA ALA A 44 8.76 -8.94 -19.26
C ALA A 44 9.01 -10.32 -19.88
N LEU A 45 8.95 -11.41 -19.11
CA LEU A 45 9.32 -12.77 -19.53
C LEU A 45 8.44 -13.40 -20.61
N PRO A 46 7.19 -12.99 -20.86
CA PRO A 46 6.43 -13.46 -22.02
C PRO A 46 7.02 -13.05 -23.37
N LEU A 47 7.81 -11.98 -23.43
CA LEU A 47 8.27 -11.36 -24.69
C LEU A 47 9.48 -12.04 -25.36
N PRO A 48 10.50 -12.56 -24.64
CA PRO A 48 11.58 -13.34 -25.23
C PRO A 48 11.05 -14.60 -25.94
N ASP A 49 11.74 -15.06 -26.98
CA ASP A 49 11.28 -16.17 -27.82
C ASP A 49 11.24 -17.53 -27.10
N GLY A 50 12.11 -17.74 -26.10
CA GLY A 50 12.17 -19.00 -25.34
C GLY A 50 11.36 -18.98 -24.04
N PRO A 51 11.05 -20.15 -23.48
CA PRO A 51 10.36 -20.26 -22.18
C PRO A 51 11.25 -19.78 -21.03
N SER A 52 10.62 -19.31 -19.96
CA SER A 52 11.29 -18.90 -18.73
C SER A 52 10.64 -19.52 -17.51
N GLU A 53 11.44 -19.67 -16.43
CA GLU A 53 10.95 -20.00 -15.09
C GLU A 53 11.29 -18.84 -14.15
N LEU A 54 10.32 -18.41 -13.38
CA LEU A 54 10.49 -17.41 -12.32
C LEU A 54 10.25 -18.08 -10.97
N ILE A 55 11.32 -18.25 -10.20
CA ILE A 55 11.35 -19.04 -8.96
C ILE A 55 11.52 -18.11 -7.76
N ALA A 56 10.68 -18.31 -6.75
CA ALA A 56 10.81 -17.69 -5.44
C ALA A 56 11.62 -18.62 -4.52
N VAL A 57 12.87 -18.24 -4.18
CA VAL A 57 13.74 -19.07 -3.31
C VAL A 57 13.37 -18.99 -1.84
N THR A 58 12.58 -18.01 -1.46
CA THR A 58 11.88 -17.91 -0.17
C THR A 58 10.41 -17.60 -0.45
N PRO A 59 9.47 -17.92 0.47
CA PRO A 59 8.05 -17.61 0.27
C PRO A 59 7.82 -16.12 -0.07
N PRO A 60 7.06 -15.80 -1.15
CA PRO A 60 6.80 -14.42 -1.52
C PRO A 60 5.97 -13.72 -0.45
N GLU A 61 6.48 -12.63 0.08
CA GLU A 61 5.67 -11.72 0.88
C GLU A 61 4.80 -10.84 -0.02
N SER A 62 3.64 -10.41 0.50
CA SER A 62 2.66 -9.66 -0.30
C SER A 62 2.26 -10.36 -1.61
N ALA A 63 2.05 -11.67 -1.54
CA ALA A 63 1.68 -12.52 -2.69
C ALA A 63 0.41 -12.03 -3.42
N GLY A 64 -0.47 -11.29 -2.76
CA GLY A 64 -1.64 -10.66 -3.35
C GLY A 64 -1.31 -9.78 -4.56
N TYR A 65 -0.21 -9.02 -4.51
CA TYR A 65 0.22 -8.19 -5.65
C TYR A 65 0.69 -9.02 -6.85
N ILE A 66 1.32 -10.18 -6.59
CA ILE A 66 1.69 -11.11 -7.66
C ILE A 66 0.42 -11.74 -8.27
N ALA A 67 -0.55 -12.11 -7.45
CA ALA A 67 -1.84 -12.62 -7.92
C ALA A 67 -2.58 -11.61 -8.80
N MET A 68 -2.58 -10.32 -8.42
CA MET A 68 -3.11 -9.23 -9.24
C MET A 68 -2.38 -9.12 -10.58
N THR A 69 -1.04 -9.23 -10.58
CA THR A 69 -0.22 -9.24 -11.80
C THR A 69 -0.61 -10.38 -12.72
N LEU A 70 -0.74 -11.60 -12.19
CA LEU A 70 -1.16 -12.78 -12.95
C LEU A 70 -2.59 -12.64 -13.51
N ALA A 71 -3.50 -12.04 -12.75
CA ALA A 71 -4.85 -11.73 -13.21
C ALA A 71 -4.83 -10.72 -14.37
N ALA A 72 -4.01 -9.68 -14.27
CA ALA A 72 -3.82 -8.72 -15.34
C ALA A 72 -3.23 -9.39 -16.60
N LEU A 73 -2.18 -10.20 -16.46
CA LEU A 73 -1.57 -10.94 -17.57
C LEU A 73 -2.60 -11.78 -18.32
N ARG A 74 -3.39 -12.59 -17.60
CA ARG A 74 -4.46 -13.41 -18.20
C ARG A 74 -5.47 -12.55 -18.95
N ARG A 75 -5.85 -11.39 -18.42
CA ARG A 75 -6.78 -10.47 -19.07
C ARG A 75 -6.24 -9.93 -20.39
N PHE A 76 -4.92 -9.81 -20.51
CA PHE A 76 -4.23 -9.38 -21.72
C PHE A 76 -3.73 -10.55 -22.60
N GLY A 77 -4.23 -11.76 -22.35
CA GLY A 77 -3.97 -12.95 -23.16
C GLY A 77 -2.59 -13.58 -22.96
N ILE A 78 -1.95 -13.31 -21.82
CA ILE A 78 -0.66 -13.89 -21.44
C ILE A 78 -0.86 -15.07 -20.49
N ALA A 79 -0.20 -16.17 -20.77
CA ALA A 79 -0.15 -17.37 -19.92
C ALA A 79 1.10 -17.32 -19.01
N ALA A 80 0.91 -17.68 -17.75
CA ALA A 80 1.95 -18.01 -16.79
C ALA A 80 1.39 -19.16 -15.92
N GLU A 81 2.05 -20.31 -15.98
CA GLU A 81 1.60 -21.52 -15.31
C GLU A 81 2.23 -21.64 -13.93
N PRO A 82 1.46 -21.97 -12.88
CA PRO A 82 2.00 -22.12 -11.55
C PRO A 82 2.96 -23.31 -11.44
N LEU A 83 4.07 -23.10 -10.73
CA LEU A 83 4.98 -24.14 -10.25
C LEU A 83 4.93 -24.19 -8.71
N PRO A 84 5.45 -25.24 -8.05
CA PRO A 84 5.45 -25.34 -6.60
C PRO A 84 6.10 -24.13 -5.89
N ASP A 85 7.11 -23.53 -6.50
CA ASP A 85 7.91 -22.43 -5.97
C ASP A 85 7.97 -21.21 -6.92
N GLY A 86 7.04 -21.09 -7.88
CA GLY A 86 7.07 -19.99 -8.83
C GLY A 86 6.14 -20.14 -10.01
N TRP A 87 6.62 -19.75 -11.20
CA TRP A 87 5.82 -19.73 -12.43
C TRP A 87 6.67 -20.11 -13.64
N ALA A 88 6.10 -20.97 -14.50
CA ALA A 88 6.58 -21.20 -15.85
C ALA A 88 5.91 -20.18 -16.81
N VAL A 89 6.71 -19.47 -17.56
CA VAL A 89 6.25 -18.44 -18.51
C VAL A 89 6.65 -18.85 -19.91
N PRO A 90 5.73 -19.31 -20.78
CA PRO A 90 6.00 -19.54 -22.19
C PRO A 90 6.51 -18.27 -22.86
N GLY A 91 7.51 -18.40 -23.72
CA GLY A 91 8.05 -17.27 -24.50
C GLY A 91 7.28 -16.99 -25.78
N GLY A 92 7.69 -15.93 -26.51
CA GLY A 92 7.10 -15.55 -27.79
C GLY A 92 5.66 -15.09 -27.72
N GLN A 93 5.15 -14.79 -26.53
CA GLN A 93 3.78 -14.34 -26.34
C GLN A 93 3.61 -12.88 -26.75
N ARG A 94 2.38 -12.50 -27.06
CA ARG A 94 2.01 -11.13 -27.40
C ARG A 94 0.82 -10.69 -26.56
N TYR A 95 0.95 -9.53 -25.95
CA TYR A 95 -0.16 -8.88 -25.25
C TYR A 95 -1.28 -8.53 -26.23
N ARG A 96 -2.50 -8.84 -25.85
CA ARG A 96 -3.71 -8.55 -26.63
C ARG A 96 -4.62 -7.66 -25.81
N SER A 97 -4.97 -6.51 -26.38
CA SER A 97 -5.94 -5.63 -25.73
C SER A 97 -7.30 -6.31 -25.59
N PRO A 98 -7.90 -6.35 -24.42
CA PRO A 98 -9.30 -6.83 -24.25
C PRO A 98 -10.34 -5.78 -24.69
N GLY A 99 -9.94 -4.69 -25.33
CA GLY A 99 -10.79 -3.53 -25.64
C GLY A 99 -10.82 -2.53 -24.49
N ALA A 100 -11.94 -2.41 -23.82
CA ALA A 100 -12.07 -1.54 -22.66
C ALA A 100 -11.74 -2.27 -21.35
N VAL A 101 -10.98 -1.60 -20.48
CA VAL A 101 -10.69 -2.06 -19.11
C VAL A 101 -11.04 -0.93 -18.15
N ARG A 102 -11.90 -1.22 -17.17
CA ARG A 102 -12.10 -0.32 -16.03
C ARG A 102 -11.12 -0.72 -14.92
N ALA A 103 -10.28 0.21 -14.50
CA ALA A 103 -9.51 0.08 -13.28
C ALA A 103 -10.46 0.19 -12.08
N GLU A 104 -10.27 -0.66 -11.09
CA GLU A 104 -10.95 -0.53 -9.80
C GLU A 104 -10.31 0.56 -8.94
N GLY A 105 -11.02 1.02 -7.90
CA GLY A 105 -10.48 1.96 -6.92
C GLY A 105 -9.30 1.38 -6.14
N ASP A 106 -8.40 2.24 -5.73
CA ASP A 106 -7.20 1.89 -4.95
C ASP A 106 -7.54 1.78 -3.46
N TRP A 107 -7.51 0.55 -2.94
CA TRP A 107 -7.78 0.27 -1.54
C TRP A 107 -6.73 0.84 -0.58
N SER A 108 -5.48 1.00 -1.02
CA SER A 108 -4.42 1.60 -0.20
C SER A 108 -4.69 3.09 0.05
N ASN A 109 -5.10 3.84 -0.97
CA ASN A 109 -5.50 5.24 -0.82
C ASN A 109 -6.85 5.37 -0.12
N ALA A 110 -7.82 4.51 -0.45
CA ALA A 110 -9.13 4.47 0.19
C ALA A 110 -9.03 4.28 1.70
N ALA A 111 -8.05 3.52 2.20
CA ALA A 111 -7.85 3.25 3.63
C ALA A 111 -7.73 4.53 4.47
N PHE A 112 -7.12 5.59 3.93
CA PHE A 112 -7.02 6.88 4.63
C PHE A 112 -8.38 7.58 4.76
N TRP A 113 -9.20 7.54 3.70
CA TRP A 113 -10.55 8.12 3.71
C TRP A 113 -11.49 7.33 4.62
N LEU A 114 -11.38 6.00 4.60
CA LEU A 114 -12.14 5.13 5.50
C LEU A 114 -11.72 5.36 6.97
N ALA A 115 -10.43 5.55 7.23
CA ALA A 115 -9.95 5.95 8.55
C ALA A 115 -10.49 7.33 8.97
N ALA A 116 -10.58 8.31 8.05
CA ALA A 116 -11.22 9.59 8.33
C ALA A 116 -12.69 9.42 8.74
N GLY A 117 -13.39 8.47 8.09
CA GLY A 117 -14.77 8.09 8.43
C GLY A 117 -14.92 7.59 9.86
N ALA A 118 -14.01 6.74 10.31
CA ALA A 118 -14.00 6.22 11.68
C ALA A 118 -13.70 7.29 12.74
N LEU A 119 -12.97 8.35 12.36
CA LEU A 119 -12.49 9.35 13.31
C LEU A 119 -13.42 10.56 13.50
N SER A 120 -14.17 11.00 12.47
CA SER A 120 -14.83 12.29 12.56
C SER A 120 -16.30 12.28 12.16
N ARG A 121 -16.63 11.93 10.94
CA ARG A 121 -17.98 11.90 10.37
C ARG A 121 -18.09 10.76 9.35
N PRO A 122 -19.30 10.29 8.99
CA PRO A 122 -19.44 9.27 7.96
C PRO A 122 -18.74 9.66 6.66
N VAL A 123 -17.95 8.74 6.12
CA VAL A 123 -17.30 8.87 4.81
C VAL A 123 -17.68 7.66 3.97
N THR A 124 -18.14 7.92 2.75
CA THR A 124 -18.40 6.90 1.73
C THR A 124 -17.36 7.00 0.63
N VAL A 125 -16.67 5.91 0.36
CA VAL A 125 -15.74 5.78 -0.77
C VAL A 125 -16.37 4.88 -1.82
N THR A 126 -16.51 5.39 -3.04
CA THR A 126 -17.10 4.68 -4.19
C THR A 126 -16.01 4.13 -5.13
N GLY A 127 -16.39 3.20 -6.00
CA GLY A 127 -15.46 2.56 -6.95
C GLY A 127 -14.61 1.44 -6.35
N LEU A 128 -14.88 1.05 -5.10
CA LEU A 128 -14.22 -0.06 -4.41
C LEU A 128 -15.00 -1.36 -4.65
N GLN A 129 -14.41 -2.28 -5.41
CA GLN A 129 -15.07 -3.56 -5.69
C GLN A 129 -15.04 -4.47 -4.46
N ALA A 130 -16.21 -5.05 -4.11
CA ALA A 130 -16.34 -5.97 -2.99
C ALA A 130 -15.44 -7.21 -3.12
N GLU A 131 -15.28 -7.72 -4.35
CA GLU A 131 -14.47 -8.89 -4.69
C GLU A 131 -13.06 -8.51 -5.20
N SER A 132 -12.51 -7.41 -4.71
CA SER A 132 -11.16 -6.96 -5.09
C SER A 132 -10.09 -7.95 -4.64
N GLY A 133 -9.12 -8.21 -5.53
CA GLY A 133 -7.91 -8.96 -5.23
C GLY A 133 -6.82 -8.13 -4.52
N GLN A 134 -7.06 -6.83 -4.28
CA GLN A 134 -6.11 -5.98 -3.57
C GLN A 134 -6.05 -6.38 -2.08
N GLY A 135 -4.82 -6.68 -1.58
CA GLY A 135 -4.63 -7.10 -0.19
C GLY A 135 -5.12 -6.07 0.83
N ASP A 136 -5.00 -4.78 0.49
CA ASP A 136 -5.34 -3.66 1.37
C ASP A 136 -6.86 -3.50 1.60
N ARG A 137 -7.71 -4.30 0.91
CA ARG A 137 -9.11 -4.48 1.28
C ARG A 137 -9.27 -4.98 2.73
N ALA A 138 -8.24 -5.59 3.31
CA ALA A 138 -8.19 -5.99 4.72
C ALA A 138 -8.43 -4.83 5.70
N ILE A 139 -8.32 -3.58 5.27
CA ILE A 139 -8.67 -2.39 6.07
C ILE A 139 -10.08 -2.49 6.66
N LEU A 140 -11.02 -3.17 5.97
CA LEU A 140 -12.41 -3.32 6.47
C LEU A 140 -12.46 -4.14 7.76
N GLU A 141 -11.75 -5.26 7.80
CA GLU A 141 -11.64 -6.09 8.99
C GLU A 141 -10.89 -5.38 10.11
N ASP A 142 -9.82 -4.67 9.76
CA ASP A 142 -9.03 -3.92 10.73
C ASP A 142 -9.82 -2.76 11.35
N LEU A 143 -10.63 -2.04 10.57
CA LEU A 143 -11.55 -1.02 11.07
C LEU A 143 -12.56 -1.61 12.05
N GLN A 144 -13.14 -2.79 11.75
CA GLN A 144 -14.04 -3.50 12.65
C GLN A 144 -13.35 -3.95 13.93
N ARG A 145 -12.08 -4.39 13.84
CA ARG A 145 -11.26 -4.72 15.04
C ARG A 145 -11.02 -3.51 15.94
N PHE A 146 -10.95 -2.31 15.38
CA PHE A 146 -10.94 -1.08 16.16
C PHE A 146 -12.31 -0.69 16.72
N GLY A 147 -13.40 -1.32 16.27
CA GLY A 147 -14.77 -1.02 16.68
C GLY A 147 -15.48 -0.02 15.79
N ALA A 148 -14.93 0.33 14.62
CA ALA A 148 -15.59 1.21 13.66
C ALA A 148 -16.80 0.52 13.00
N GLU A 149 -17.83 1.31 12.68
CA GLU A 149 -18.99 0.83 11.92
C GLU A 149 -18.69 0.87 10.44
N VAL A 150 -18.68 -0.31 9.80
CA VAL A 150 -18.36 -0.48 8.37
C VAL A 150 -19.55 -1.07 7.66
N GLU A 151 -20.01 -0.38 6.61
CA GLU A 151 -21.05 -0.84 5.69
C GLU A 151 -20.47 -0.95 4.29
N GLN A 152 -20.58 -2.12 3.65
CA GLN A 152 -20.08 -2.39 2.32
C GLN A 152 -21.21 -2.76 1.38
N ASN A 153 -21.25 -2.09 0.22
CA ASN A 153 -22.08 -2.42 -0.94
C ASN A 153 -21.20 -3.01 -2.06
N ALA A 154 -21.79 -3.22 -3.25
CA ALA A 154 -21.08 -3.83 -4.38
C ALA A 154 -19.84 -3.03 -4.84
N ASP A 155 -19.90 -1.70 -4.81
CA ASP A 155 -18.84 -0.80 -5.30
C ASP A 155 -18.55 0.40 -4.38
N ALA A 156 -19.07 0.37 -3.15
CA ALA A 156 -18.89 1.45 -2.17
C ALA A 156 -18.73 0.91 -0.75
N VAL A 157 -17.96 1.64 0.04
CA VAL A 157 -17.79 1.39 1.48
C VAL A 157 -18.07 2.67 2.24
N THR A 158 -18.91 2.57 3.26
CA THR A 158 -19.20 3.65 4.21
C THR A 158 -18.66 3.28 5.58
N VAL A 159 -17.87 4.18 6.17
CA VAL A 159 -17.40 4.05 7.55
C VAL A 159 -17.97 5.18 8.39
N ARG A 160 -18.46 4.85 9.58
CA ARG A 160 -19.05 5.80 10.53
C ARG A 160 -18.19 5.89 11.78
N PRO A 161 -18.18 7.05 12.47
CA PRO A 161 -17.50 7.20 13.74
C PRO A 161 -18.08 6.27 14.81
N ALA A 162 -17.18 5.66 15.57
CA ALA A 162 -17.51 4.86 16.73
C ALA A 162 -16.43 5.04 17.82
N PRO A 163 -16.68 4.66 19.07
CA PRO A 163 -15.65 4.58 20.09
C PRO A 163 -14.60 3.52 19.71
N LEU A 164 -13.43 3.98 19.29
CA LEU A 164 -12.33 3.09 18.88
C LEU A 164 -11.57 2.57 20.10
N HIS A 165 -11.13 1.30 20.02
CA HIS A 165 -10.32 0.64 21.04
C HIS A 165 -9.09 -0.03 20.45
N GLY A 166 -8.03 -0.15 21.25
CA GLY A 166 -6.78 -0.77 20.84
C GLY A 166 -6.93 -2.26 20.53
N CYS A 167 -6.15 -2.74 19.56
CA CYS A 167 -6.17 -4.12 19.09
C CYS A 167 -4.79 -4.60 18.63
N SER A 168 -4.68 -5.87 18.24
CA SER A 168 -3.46 -6.42 17.64
C SER A 168 -3.68 -6.66 16.15
N LEU A 169 -2.71 -6.20 15.33
CA LEU A 169 -2.76 -6.22 13.87
C LEU A 169 -1.46 -6.79 13.30
N ASP A 170 -1.56 -7.56 12.22
CA ASP A 170 -0.42 -8.01 11.43
C ASP A 170 -0.50 -7.40 10.02
N VAL A 171 0.50 -6.58 9.66
CA VAL A 171 0.55 -5.89 8.37
C VAL A 171 1.55 -6.52 7.39
N ARG A 172 1.98 -7.75 7.63
CA ARG A 172 2.95 -8.44 6.78
C ARG A 172 2.49 -8.53 5.32
N SER A 173 1.22 -8.83 5.10
CA SER A 173 0.62 -8.91 3.77
C SER A 173 0.11 -7.56 3.24
N THR A 174 -0.07 -6.57 4.11
CA THR A 174 -0.67 -5.26 3.83
C THR A 174 0.16 -4.11 4.41
N PRO A 175 1.46 -4.01 4.07
CA PRO A 175 2.37 -3.06 4.70
C PRO A 175 1.93 -1.60 4.50
N ASP A 176 1.19 -1.33 3.45
CA ASP A 176 0.72 0.01 3.12
C ASP A 176 -0.47 0.46 3.97
N LEU A 177 -1.11 -0.45 4.72
CA LEU A 177 -2.11 -0.13 5.73
C LEU A 177 -1.50 0.34 7.06
N ALA A 178 -0.21 0.12 7.31
CA ALA A 178 0.40 0.50 8.59
C ALA A 178 0.21 1.99 8.96
N PRO A 179 0.35 2.99 8.05
CA PRO A 179 0.11 4.39 8.38
C PRO A 179 -1.33 4.71 8.77
N PRO A 180 -2.40 4.34 8.02
CA PRO A 180 -3.78 4.60 8.44
C PRO A 180 -4.16 3.81 9.70
N LEU A 181 -3.66 2.59 9.91
CA LEU A 181 -3.89 1.83 11.13
C LEU A 181 -3.19 2.45 12.34
N ALA A 182 -1.97 2.96 12.18
CA ALA A 182 -1.26 3.67 13.24
C ALA A 182 -1.96 4.99 13.64
N LEU A 183 -2.56 5.67 12.65
CA LEU A 183 -3.41 6.83 12.89
C LEU A 183 -4.63 6.47 13.75
N LEU A 184 -5.36 5.40 13.40
CA LEU A 184 -6.51 4.92 14.18
C LEU A 184 -6.08 4.54 15.60
N ALA A 185 -4.94 3.83 15.72
CA ALA A 185 -4.36 3.45 17.00
C ALA A 185 -4.06 4.63 17.92
N ALA A 186 -3.53 5.73 17.35
CA ALA A 186 -3.23 6.94 18.12
C ALA A 186 -4.49 7.65 18.64
N CYS A 187 -5.64 7.42 17.99
CA CYS A 187 -6.94 8.00 18.39
C CYS A 187 -7.82 7.02 19.18
N ALA A 188 -7.46 5.74 19.28
CA ALA A 188 -8.23 4.71 19.97
C ALA A 188 -7.97 4.73 21.49
N ALA A 189 -8.91 4.20 22.28
CA ALA A 189 -8.68 3.97 23.70
C ALA A 189 -7.82 2.71 23.90
N GLY A 190 -6.81 2.79 24.79
CA GLY A 190 -5.92 1.67 25.10
C GLY A 190 -4.70 1.56 24.16
N THR A 191 -4.18 0.36 24.03
CA THR A 191 -2.93 0.11 23.29
C THR A 191 -3.17 -0.77 22.08
N THR A 192 -2.64 -0.37 20.93
CA THR A 192 -2.60 -1.16 19.69
C THR A 192 -1.19 -1.65 19.43
N ARG A 193 -1.08 -2.92 19.03
CA ARG A 193 0.18 -3.52 18.58
C ARG A 193 0.10 -3.86 17.11
N ILE A 194 0.96 -3.25 16.29
CA ILE A 194 1.14 -3.52 14.86
C ILE A 194 2.43 -4.33 14.69
N THR A 195 2.34 -5.50 14.07
CA THR A 195 3.44 -6.45 13.81
C THR A 195 3.57 -6.75 12.32
N GLY A 196 4.59 -7.53 11.90
CA GLY A 196 4.80 -7.86 10.49
C GLY A 196 5.32 -6.69 9.65
N ALA A 197 5.89 -5.68 10.31
CA ALA A 197 6.17 -4.37 9.71
C ALA A 197 7.68 -4.12 9.44
N ALA A 198 8.56 -5.12 9.60
CA ALA A 198 10.01 -4.93 9.46
C ALA A 198 10.42 -4.31 8.13
N ARG A 199 9.76 -4.70 7.02
CA ARG A 199 10.04 -4.19 5.66
C ARG A 199 9.65 -2.73 5.43
N LEU A 200 8.86 -2.13 6.31
CA LEU A 200 8.51 -0.71 6.23
C LEU A 200 9.74 0.20 6.34
N ARG A 201 10.87 -0.31 6.82
CA ARG A 201 12.15 0.41 6.86
C ARG A 201 12.76 0.66 5.48
N TYR A 202 12.34 -0.11 4.46
CA TYR A 202 12.84 -0.05 3.09
C TYR A 202 11.83 0.52 2.09
N LYS A 203 10.87 1.32 2.58
CA LYS A 203 9.90 2.04 1.75
C LYS A 203 10.46 3.42 1.33
N GLU A 204 9.59 4.36 0.95
CA GLU A 204 9.96 5.73 0.56
C GLU A 204 10.73 6.47 1.66
N SER A 205 10.44 6.13 2.90
CA SER A 205 11.19 6.50 4.10
C SER A 205 11.41 5.25 4.97
N ASP A 206 12.20 5.31 6.04
CA ASP A 206 12.03 4.34 7.15
C ASP A 206 10.66 4.61 7.76
N ARG A 207 9.63 3.97 7.20
CA ARG A 207 8.23 4.26 7.50
C ARG A 207 7.88 3.94 8.95
N LEU A 208 8.54 2.97 9.61
CA LEU A 208 8.38 2.75 11.05
C LEU A 208 8.88 3.94 11.86
N ALA A 209 10.05 4.48 11.50
CA ALA A 209 10.60 5.66 12.15
C ALA A 209 9.74 6.89 11.87
N SER A 210 9.30 7.10 10.63
CA SER A 210 8.50 8.27 10.23
C SER A 210 7.11 8.27 10.87
N ILE A 211 6.40 7.12 10.92
CA ILE A 211 5.13 6.98 11.66
C ILE A 211 5.34 7.31 13.14
N SER A 212 6.38 6.70 13.74
CA SER A 212 6.67 6.90 15.16
C SER A 212 6.97 8.37 15.49
N ALA A 213 7.77 9.05 14.66
CA ALA A 213 8.09 10.46 14.81
C ALA A 213 6.85 11.35 14.65
N ALA A 214 6.04 11.09 13.62
CA ALA A 214 4.81 11.83 13.37
C ALA A 214 3.82 11.73 14.54
N LEU A 215 3.54 10.52 15.01
CA LEU A 215 2.60 10.31 16.11
C LEU A 215 3.10 10.86 17.45
N ARG A 216 4.40 10.73 17.75
CA ARG A 216 4.99 11.36 18.96
C ARG A 216 4.92 12.88 18.90
N ALA A 217 5.17 13.48 17.73
CA ALA A 217 5.05 14.94 17.54
C ALA A 217 3.62 15.44 17.79
N LEU A 218 2.63 14.58 17.64
CA LEU A 218 1.22 14.86 17.90
C LEU A 218 0.75 14.48 19.32
N GLY A 219 1.67 13.97 20.15
CA GLY A 219 1.41 13.66 21.55
C GLY A 219 0.98 12.22 21.83
N ALA A 220 1.01 11.31 20.84
CA ALA A 220 0.72 9.90 21.07
C ALA A 220 1.89 9.16 21.73
N GLY A 221 1.59 8.18 22.58
CA GLY A 221 2.57 7.26 23.14
C GLY A 221 2.94 6.20 22.12
N VAL A 222 4.20 6.20 21.63
CA VAL A 222 4.66 5.24 20.61
C VAL A 222 5.95 4.56 21.04
N ARG A 223 5.97 3.24 21.02
CA ARG A 223 7.16 2.40 21.17
C ARG A 223 7.44 1.67 19.85
N THR A 224 8.59 1.97 19.24
CA THR A 224 9.04 1.27 18.04
C THR A 224 9.63 -0.08 18.45
N LEU A 225 9.16 -1.14 17.81
CA LEU A 225 9.63 -2.52 17.98
C LEU A 225 10.53 -2.90 16.79
N PRO A 226 11.32 -3.99 16.89
CA PRO A 226 12.11 -4.50 15.75
C PRO A 226 11.25 -4.78 14.51
N ASP A 227 10.03 -5.31 14.71
CA ASP A 227 9.08 -5.73 13.66
C ASP A 227 7.75 -4.98 13.76
N GLY A 228 7.71 -3.74 14.26
CA GLY A 228 6.43 -3.07 14.37
C GLY A 228 6.39 -1.86 15.29
N LEU A 229 5.18 -1.56 15.73
CA LEU A 229 4.87 -0.44 16.62
C LEU A 229 3.92 -0.89 17.72
N GLU A 230 4.10 -0.33 18.90
CA GLU A 230 3.12 -0.35 19.97
C GLU A 230 2.70 1.10 20.23
N ILE A 231 1.41 1.36 20.11
CA ILE A 231 0.85 2.72 20.12
C ILE A 231 -0.19 2.77 21.22
N THR A 232 0.03 3.64 22.21
CA THR A 232 -0.96 3.97 23.24
C THR A 232 -1.70 5.21 22.77
N GLY A 233 -2.97 5.02 22.46
CA GLY A 233 -3.81 6.07 21.95
C GLY A 233 -4.42 6.94 23.06
N GLY A 234 -5.07 8.02 22.64
CA GLY A 234 -5.71 8.97 23.54
C GLY A 234 -5.94 10.33 22.91
N ARG A 235 -5.92 11.38 23.73
CA ARG A 235 -6.07 12.75 23.25
C ARG A 235 -4.76 13.24 22.65
N LEU A 236 -4.81 13.57 21.36
CA LEU A 236 -3.69 14.20 20.66
C LEU A 236 -3.61 15.69 20.97
N THR A 237 -2.41 16.23 21.11
CA THR A 237 -2.15 17.62 21.44
C THR A 237 -1.91 18.50 20.22
N GLY A 238 -1.69 17.87 19.06
CA GLY A 238 -1.26 18.57 17.85
C GLY A 238 0.23 18.87 17.80
N GLY A 239 0.72 19.30 16.64
CA GLY A 239 2.14 19.57 16.46
C GLY A 239 2.57 19.70 15.01
N THR A 240 3.90 19.65 14.79
CA THR A 240 4.50 19.70 13.45
C THR A 240 4.95 18.32 13.03
N VAL A 241 4.47 17.85 11.88
CA VAL A 241 4.83 16.57 11.25
C VAL A 241 5.66 16.86 10.01
N ASP A 242 6.75 16.13 9.82
CA ASP A 242 7.51 16.07 8.59
C ASP A 242 7.08 14.82 7.80
N ALA A 243 6.70 15.01 6.54
CA ALA A 243 6.30 13.90 5.66
C ALA A 243 7.49 13.00 5.27
N CYS A 244 8.73 13.45 5.43
CA CYS A 244 9.95 12.72 5.06
C CYS A 244 9.94 12.26 3.57
N GLY A 245 9.29 13.01 2.67
CA GLY A 245 9.10 12.63 1.27
C GLY A 245 8.17 11.43 1.05
N ASP A 246 7.50 10.95 2.10
CA ASP A 246 6.58 9.81 2.04
C ASP A 246 5.13 10.31 2.05
N HIS A 247 4.43 10.09 0.93
CA HIS A 247 3.04 10.51 0.74
C HIS A 247 2.09 9.92 1.79
N ARG A 248 2.35 8.71 2.30
CA ARG A 248 1.51 8.07 3.31
C ARG A 248 1.66 8.70 4.69
N ILE A 249 2.83 9.25 5.00
CA ILE A 249 3.04 10.03 6.23
C ILE A 249 2.32 11.38 6.10
N ALA A 250 2.37 12.02 4.92
CA ALA A 250 1.61 13.23 4.67
C ALA A 250 0.10 13.00 4.77
N MET A 251 -0.43 11.90 4.20
CA MET A 251 -1.84 11.52 4.30
C MET A 251 -2.25 11.27 5.77
N LEU A 252 -1.43 10.53 6.54
CA LEU A 252 -1.64 10.32 7.98
C LEU A 252 -1.80 11.66 8.71
N ALA A 253 -0.85 12.58 8.52
CA ALA A 253 -0.88 13.90 9.15
C ALA A 253 -2.09 14.74 8.72
N ALA A 254 -2.49 14.62 7.45
CA ALA A 254 -3.66 15.30 6.91
C ALA A 254 -4.97 14.79 7.54
N ILE A 255 -5.15 13.48 7.63
CA ILE A 255 -6.37 12.88 8.19
C ILE A 255 -6.48 13.11 9.70
N VAL A 256 -5.38 13.00 10.45
CA VAL A 256 -5.39 13.23 11.91
C VAL A 256 -5.72 14.68 12.28
N SER A 257 -5.61 15.62 11.34
CA SER A 257 -6.02 17.01 11.56
C SER A 257 -7.53 17.19 11.82
N ALA A 258 -8.32 16.14 11.65
CA ALA A 258 -9.70 16.09 12.17
C ALA A 258 -9.78 15.98 13.71
N ARG A 259 -8.69 15.65 14.39
CA ARG A 259 -8.61 15.40 15.83
C ARG A 259 -7.74 16.40 16.61
N CYS A 260 -6.78 17.04 15.95
CA CYS A 260 -5.87 18.01 16.54
C CYS A 260 -5.27 18.94 15.48
N ASP A 261 -4.66 20.05 15.92
CA ASP A 261 -3.99 20.97 15.00
C ASP A 261 -2.66 20.37 14.49
N VAL A 262 -2.49 20.36 13.18
CA VAL A 262 -1.32 19.79 12.51
C VAL A 262 -0.68 20.82 11.59
N ARG A 263 0.62 21.03 11.75
CA ARG A 263 1.46 21.68 10.74
C ARG A 263 2.22 20.59 9.99
N LEU A 264 1.98 20.47 8.69
CA LEU A 264 2.65 19.49 7.84
C LEU A 264 3.76 20.16 7.02
N ARG A 265 4.94 19.55 6.99
CA ARG A 265 6.05 19.87 6.07
C ARG A 265 6.16 18.80 5.00
N GLY A 266 6.47 19.17 3.75
CA GLY A 266 6.58 18.25 2.62
C GLY A 266 5.22 17.73 2.13
N ALA A 267 4.18 18.54 2.22
CA ALA A 267 2.81 18.17 1.84
C ALA A 267 2.66 17.82 0.35
N GLU A 268 3.52 18.36 -0.50
CA GLU A 268 3.56 18.15 -1.95
C GLU A 268 3.85 16.70 -2.35
N CYS A 269 4.50 15.91 -1.49
CA CYS A 269 4.80 14.51 -1.80
C CYS A 269 3.56 13.63 -2.02
N VAL A 270 2.37 14.07 -1.61
CA VAL A 270 1.10 13.38 -1.84
C VAL A 270 0.75 13.34 -3.34
N GLU A 271 1.16 14.32 -4.12
CA GLU A 271 0.89 14.40 -5.57
C GLU A 271 1.39 13.17 -6.33
N LYS A 272 2.40 12.48 -5.80
CA LYS A 272 2.92 11.23 -6.34
C LYS A 272 1.86 10.13 -6.45
N SER A 273 0.89 10.08 -5.53
CA SER A 273 -0.10 9.01 -5.45
C SER A 273 -1.55 9.49 -5.61
N ASP A 274 -1.86 10.69 -5.16
CA ASP A 274 -3.17 11.32 -5.33
C ASP A 274 -3.02 12.83 -5.56
N PRO A 275 -2.96 13.28 -6.82
CA PRO A 275 -2.84 14.70 -7.16
C PRO A 275 -4.01 15.55 -6.68
N HIS A 276 -5.16 14.94 -6.37
CA HIS A 276 -6.38 15.64 -5.93
C HIS A 276 -6.63 15.52 -4.42
N PHE A 277 -5.73 14.90 -3.67
CA PHE A 277 -5.90 14.62 -2.25
C PHE A 277 -6.31 15.85 -1.43
N TRP A 278 -5.62 16.97 -1.61
CA TRP A 278 -5.88 18.19 -0.85
C TRP A 278 -7.22 18.84 -1.18
N GLN A 279 -7.65 18.76 -2.43
CA GLN A 279 -8.97 19.24 -2.85
C GLN A 279 -10.08 18.39 -2.22
N THR A 280 -9.92 17.05 -2.26
CA THR A 280 -10.86 16.12 -1.63
C THR A 280 -10.96 16.35 -0.13
N LEU A 281 -9.81 16.53 0.56
CA LEU A 281 -9.81 16.80 1.99
C LEU A 281 -10.54 18.12 2.32
N ALA A 282 -10.32 19.16 1.54
CA ALA A 282 -11.01 20.45 1.70
C ALA A 282 -12.52 20.31 1.48
N GLY A 283 -12.95 19.60 0.44
CA GLY A 283 -14.36 19.33 0.14
C GLY A 283 -15.04 18.52 1.24
N LEU A 284 -14.40 17.50 1.76
CA LEU A 284 -14.93 16.75 2.90
C LEU A 284 -15.10 17.62 4.15
N ARG A 285 -14.21 18.58 4.39
CA ARG A 285 -14.33 19.52 5.53
C ARG A 285 -15.47 20.52 5.37
N SER A 286 -15.71 21.00 4.17
CA SER A 286 -16.80 21.94 3.86
C SER A 286 -18.18 21.27 3.72
N GLY A 287 -18.25 19.95 3.64
CA GLY A 287 -19.49 19.20 3.41
C GLY A 287 -19.99 19.26 1.98
N THR A 288 -19.15 19.61 1.00
CA THR A 288 -19.53 19.93 -0.39
C THR A 288 -19.11 18.91 -1.45
N GLU A 289 -18.36 17.83 -1.12
CA GLU A 289 -17.93 16.87 -2.15
C GLU A 289 -18.54 15.47 -2.02
N GLU A 290 -19.26 15.06 -3.08
CA GLU A 290 -19.42 13.67 -3.50
C GLU A 290 -18.34 13.39 -4.56
N ARG A 291 -17.38 12.50 -4.30
CA ARG A 291 -16.53 11.94 -5.36
C ARG A 291 -17.22 10.72 -6.00
N ARG A 292 -17.41 10.81 -7.29
CA ARG A 292 -17.77 9.69 -8.19
C ARG A 292 -16.54 8.99 -8.73
#